data_546c24f96a8ae548fd30d7960a25c36c
#
_entry.id   546c24f96a8ae548fd30d7960a25c36c
#
_cell.length_a   1.000
_cell.length_b   1.000
_cell.length_c   1.000
_cell.angle_alpha   90.00
_cell.angle_beta   90.00
_cell.angle_gamma   90.00
#
_symmetry.space_group_name_H-M   'P 1'
#
loop_
_entity.id
_entity.type
_entity.pdbx_description
1 polymer ?
#
loop_
_entity_poly.entity_id
_entity_poly.type
_entity_poly.pdbx_seq_one_letter_code
_entity_poly.pdbx_strand_id
1 'polypeptide(L)'
;MIDYKDYIESAYDFPKEGIEYRDIQPLLEDDFAFSMAIREMGELIEEKPTYWVGIESRGFIFASALAMKFGGGVKMIRKAGKLPNTNHTLRGVSYDLEYGSATIEMKPGNGDVVIVDDVYATGGTMEAAERLCEMSGYDVTDKLCLLDIGIKKEHDIKTIISYGK
;
A
#
# COMPACT_ATOMS: atom_id res chain seq x y z
N MET A 1 13.42 18.94 -10.63
CA MET A 1 12.91 17.57 -10.35
C MET A 1 13.06 17.31 -8.86
N ILE A 2 12.01 16.81 -8.19
CA ILE A 2 12.07 16.49 -6.77
C ILE A 2 12.86 15.18 -6.60
N ASP A 3 13.80 15.17 -5.68
CA ASP A 3 14.33 13.91 -5.16
C ASP A 3 13.57 13.59 -3.87
N TYR A 4 12.61 12.68 -3.96
CA TYR A 4 11.79 12.30 -2.83
C TYR A 4 12.57 11.67 -1.68
N LYS A 5 13.78 11.16 -1.95
CA LYS A 5 14.63 10.59 -0.90
C LYS A 5 15.04 11.64 0.14
N ASP A 6 15.07 12.92 -0.25
CA ASP A 6 15.34 14.03 0.68
C ASP A 6 14.24 14.19 1.73
N TYR A 7 13.05 13.62 1.46
CA TYR A 7 11.88 13.68 2.35
C TYR A 7 11.63 12.36 3.10
N ILE A 8 12.56 11.41 3.02
CA ILE A 8 12.45 10.12 3.71
C ILE A 8 13.58 10.03 4.74
N GLU A 9 13.22 9.91 6.01
CA GLU A 9 14.19 9.73 7.08
C GLU A 9 14.44 8.24 7.34
N SER A 10 15.69 7.91 7.67
CA SER A 10 16.05 6.57 8.11
C SER A 10 16.17 6.53 9.62
N ALA A 11 15.42 5.65 10.25
CA ALA A 11 15.55 5.34 11.66
C ALA A 11 16.15 3.95 11.79
N TYR A 12 17.36 3.87 12.32
CA TYR A 12 18.05 2.60 12.50
C TYR A 12 17.62 1.96 13.82
N ASP A 13 17.60 0.62 13.86
CA ASP A 13 17.20 -0.15 15.03
C ASP A 13 15.78 0.20 15.53
N PHE A 14 14.87 0.45 14.60
CA PHE A 14 13.47 0.76 14.89
C PHE A 14 12.52 -0.09 14.04
N PRO A 15 11.45 -0.67 14.61
CA PRO A 15 11.10 -0.69 16.04
C PRO A 15 11.97 -1.66 16.87
N LYS A 16 12.88 -2.38 16.24
CA LYS A 16 13.78 -3.36 16.84
C LYS A 16 15.18 -3.24 16.26
N GLU A 17 16.17 -3.73 17.02
CA GLU A 17 17.55 -3.82 16.56
C GLU A 17 17.67 -4.55 15.21
N GLY A 18 18.50 -4.04 14.31
CA GLY A 18 18.75 -4.58 12.98
C GLY A 18 17.76 -4.14 11.90
N ILE A 19 16.69 -3.41 12.26
CA ILE A 19 15.71 -2.92 11.29
C ILE A 19 15.99 -1.45 10.97
N GLU A 20 16.12 -1.13 9.69
CA GLU A 20 16.13 0.24 9.18
C GLU A 20 14.72 0.63 8.75
N TYR A 21 14.10 1.52 9.51
CA TYR A 21 12.77 2.03 9.25
C TYR A 21 12.86 3.27 8.34
N ARG A 22 12.08 3.28 7.27
CA ARG A 22 11.93 4.43 6.38
C ARG A 22 10.74 5.25 6.83
N ASP A 23 11.01 6.40 7.45
CA ASP A 23 9.97 7.30 7.91
C ASP A 23 9.55 8.24 6.79
N ILE A 24 8.28 8.15 6.40
CA ILE A 24 7.68 8.96 5.36
C ILE A 24 7.03 10.25 5.88
N GLN A 25 7.08 10.48 7.19
CA GLN A 25 6.42 11.64 7.80
C GLN A 25 6.89 12.97 7.21
N PRO A 26 8.19 13.19 6.96
CA PRO A 26 8.64 14.45 6.34
C PRO A 26 8.03 14.68 4.96
N LEU A 27 7.82 13.62 4.17
CA LEU A 27 7.15 13.73 2.87
C LEU A 27 5.68 14.13 3.03
N LEU A 28 4.99 13.54 3.99
CA LEU A 28 3.58 13.84 4.26
C LEU A 28 3.36 15.26 4.77
N GLU A 29 4.33 15.80 5.51
CA GLU A 29 4.28 17.15 6.09
C GLU A 29 4.52 18.27 5.08
N ASP A 30 5.23 17.99 4.00
CA ASP A 30 5.50 18.94 2.93
C ASP A 30 4.38 18.91 1.89
N ASP A 31 3.62 19.98 1.78
CA ASP A 31 2.44 20.03 0.92
C ASP A 31 2.78 19.86 -0.56
N PHE A 32 3.90 20.42 -1.00
CA PHE A 32 4.36 20.29 -2.38
C PHE A 32 4.87 18.88 -2.68
N ALA A 33 5.74 18.34 -1.82
CA ALA A 33 6.30 17.00 -2.02
C ALA A 33 5.21 15.92 -1.97
N PHE A 34 4.28 16.02 -1.01
CA PHE A 34 3.16 15.07 -0.89
C PHE A 34 2.23 15.15 -2.12
N SER A 35 1.86 16.36 -2.52
CA SER A 35 1.01 16.58 -3.70
C SER A 35 1.64 16.02 -4.98
N MET A 36 2.93 16.26 -5.18
CA MET A 36 3.66 15.75 -6.34
C MET A 36 3.82 14.24 -6.30
N ALA A 37 4.05 13.66 -5.13
CA ALA A 37 4.12 12.21 -4.97
C ALA A 37 2.81 11.52 -5.35
N ILE A 38 1.68 12.04 -4.89
CA ILE A 38 0.36 11.52 -5.26
C ILE A 38 0.12 11.63 -6.76
N ARG A 39 0.49 12.76 -7.35
CA ARG A 39 0.37 12.95 -8.80
C ARG A 39 1.19 11.92 -9.56
N GLU A 40 2.46 11.77 -9.24
CA GLU A 40 3.34 10.84 -9.94
C GLU A 40 2.95 9.38 -9.73
N MET A 41 2.52 9.01 -8.52
CA MET A 41 1.98 7.67 -8.25
C MET A 41 0.77 7.37 -9.13
N GLY A 42 -0.19 8.29 -9.18
CA GLY A 42 -1.40 8.11 -9.98
C GLY A 42 -1.15 8.07 -11.48
N GLU A 43 -0.18 8.82 -11.96
CA GLU A 43 0.22 8.83 -13.38
C GLU A 43 0.84 7.51 -13.84
N LEU A 44 1.32 6.66 -12.92
CA LEU A 44 1.77 5.30 -13.24
C LEU A 44 0.62 4.35 -13.57
N ILE A 45 -0.59 4.69 -13.23
CA ILE A 45 -1.78 3.89 -13.45
C ILE A 45 -2.48 4.36 -14.73
N GLU A 46 -2.51 3.50 -15.74
CA GLU A 46 -3.05 3.85 -17.04
C GLU A 46 -4.58 4.03 -17.01
N GLU A 47 -5.27 3.11 -16.34
CA GLU A 47 -6.72 3.13 -16.24
C GLU A 47 -7.16 3.31 -14.78
N LYS A 48 -8.00 4.31 -14.54
CA LYS A 48 -8.57 4.57 -13.22
C LYS A 48 -9.34 3.34 -12.73
N PRO A 49 -9.02 2.81 -11.52
CA PRO A 49 -9.76 1.69 -10.97
C PRO A 49 -11.14 2.11 -10.45
N THR A 50 -12.02 1.13 -10.23
CA THR A 50 -13.24 1.35 -9.47
C THR A 50 -12.90 1.75 -8.03
N TYR A 51 -11.94 1.04 -7.44
CA TYR A 51 -11.48 1.31 -6.07
C TYR A 51 -9.97 1.32 -5.97
N TRP A 52 -9.45 2.25 -5.18
CA TRP A 52 -8.10 2.22 -4.64
C TRP A 52 -8.18 1.46 -3.31
N VAL A 53 -7.44 0.38 -3.19
CA VAL A 53 -7.47 -0.47 -1.99
C VAL A 53 -6.25 -0.16 -1.13
N GLY A 54 -6.47 0.52 -0.02
CA GLY A 54 -5.41 0.86 0.92
C GLY A 54 -5.20 -0.24 1.96
N ILE A 55 -3.93 -0.53 2.26
CA ILE A 55 -3.54 -1.48 3.30
C ILE A 55 -3.31 -0.73 4.62
N GLU A 56 -3.93 -1.18 5.71
CA GLU A 56 -3.77 -0.57 7.04
C GLU A 56 -2.31 -0.54 7.46
N SER A 57 -1.82 0.62 7.89
CA SER A 57 -2.56 1.87 8.07
C SER A 57 -2.11 2.96 7.12
N ARG A 58 -0.81 3.08 6.80
CA ARG A 58 -0.27 4.16 5.98
C ARG A 58 -0.75 4.11 4.53
N GLY A 59 -1.08 2.92 4.03
CA GLY A 59 -1.69 2.76 2.71
C GLY A 59 -3.01 3.52 2.55
N PHE A 60 -3.75 3.74 3.63
CA PHE A 60 -5.00 4.51 3.61
C PHE A 60 -4.78 5.97 3.20
N ILE A 61 -3.67 6.56 3.63
CA ILE A 61 -3.33 7.94 3.29
C ILE A 61 -3.20 8.10 1.77
N PHE A 62 -2.44 7.22 1.15
CA PHE A 62 -2.19 7.26 -0.29
C PHE A 62 -3.41 6.87 -1.11
N ALA A 63 -4.13 5.83 -0.72
CA ALA A 63 -5.36 5.41 -1.40
C ALA A 63 -6.41 6.53 -1.40
N SER A 64 -6.59 7.19 -0.27
CA SER A 64 -7.55 8.29 -0.14
C SER A 64 -7.16 9.50 -0.98
N ALA A 65 -5.89 9.88 -0.96
CA ALA A 65 -5.38 10.99 -1.76
C ALA A 65 -5.50 10.71 -3.27
N LEU A 66 -5.17 9.50 -3.70
CA LEU A 66 -5.31 9.05 -5.09
C LEU A 66 -6.77 9.08 -5.55
N ALA A 67 -7.68 8.56 -4.74
CA ALA A 67 -9.10 8.58 -5.05
C ALA A 67 -9.65 10.01 -5.20
N MET A 68 -9.26 10.91 -4.31
CA MET A 68 -9.68 12.30 -4.36
C MET A 68 -9.13 13.05 -5.59
N LYS A 69 -7.91 12.74 -5.99
CA LYS A 69 -7.27 13.39 -7.14
C LYS A 69 -7.70 12.81 -8.48
N PHE A 70 -7.75 11.50 -8.60
CA PHE A 70 -7.98 10.80 -9.87
C PHE A 70 -9.39 10.23 -10.02
N GLY A 71 -10.18 10.24 -8.96
CA GLY A 71 -11.49 9.60 -8.94
C GLY A 71 -11.42 8.12 -8.56
N GLY A 72 -12.56 7.51 -8.38
CA GLY A 72 -12.74 6.15 -7.84
C GLY A 72 -13.05 6.21 -6.35
N GLY A 73 -13.45 5.08 -5.80
CA GLY A 73 -13.68 4.93 -4.37
C GLY A 73 -12.48 4.38 -3.63
N VAL A 74 -12.62 4.19 -2.33
CA VAL A 74 -11.60 3.60 -1.47
C VAL A 74 -12.16 2.34 -0.81
N LYS A 75 -11.39 1.27 -0.82
CA LYS A 75 -11.62 0.08 -0.02
C LYS A 75 -10.49 -0.10 0.98
N MET A 76 -10.83 -0.60 2.14
CA MET A 76 -9.85 -0.82 3.21
C MET A 76 -9.56 -2.31 3.37
N ILE A 77 -8.27 -2.65 3.36
CA ILE A 77 -7.77 -3.90 3.92
C ILE A 77 -7.33 -3.59 5.34
N ARG A 78 -7.91 -4.29 6.31
CA ARG A 78 -7.61 -4.06 7.71
C ARG A 78 -7.15 -5.33 8.42
N LYS A 79 -6.45 -5.14 9.53
CA LYS A 79 -6.11 -6.25 10.43
C LYS A 79 -7.38 -6.91 10.97
N ALA A 80 -7.34 -8.21 11.19
CA ALA A 80 -8.48 -8.98 11.68
C ALA A 80 -9.14 -8.36 12.90
N GLY A 81 -10.46 -8.33 12.89
CA GLY A 81 -11.27 -7.79 13.98
C GLY A 81 -11.54 -6.28 13.90
N LYS A 82 -11.01 -5.58 12.89
CA LYS A 82 -11.18 -4.14 12.73
C LYS A 82 -12.36 -3.75 11.85
N LEU A 83 -12.86 -4.66 11.02
CA LEU A 83 -14.01 -4.43 10.16
C LEU A 83 -15.27 -5.05 10.76
N PRO A 84 -16.43 -4.36 10.68
CA PRO A 84 -17.69 -4.96 11.09
C PRO A 84 -18.06 -6.10 10.14
N ASN A 85 -18.47 -7.22 10.69
CA ASN A 85 -18.85 -8.43 9.94
C ASN A 85 -20.33 -8.73 10.15
N THR A 86 -21.20 -7.77 9.86
CA THR A 86 -22.64 -7.83 10.13
C THR A 86 -23.35 -8.97 9.39
N ASN A 87 -22.86 -9.33 8.22
CA ASN A 87 -23.44 -10.38 7.37
C ASN A 87 -22.56 -11.64 7.30
N HIS A 88 -21.53 -11.75 8.12
CA HIS A 88 -20.56 -12.84 8.11
C HIS A 88 -19.94 -13.10 6.72
N THR A 89 -19.70 -12.04 5.96
CA THR A 89 -19.21 -12.12 4.58
C THR A 89 -17.76 -11.71 4.41
N LEU A 90 -17.10 -11.22 5.48
CA LEU A 90 -15.70 -10.84 5.41
C LEU A 90 -14.84 -12.00 4.90
N ARG A 91 -13.87 -11.65 4.06
CA ARG A 91 -12.82 -12.57 3.65
C ARG A 91 -11.55 -12.21 4.41
N GLY A 92 -10.74 -13.20 4.70
CA GLY A 92 -9.48 -13.04 5.41
C GLY A 92 -8.38 -13.89 4.82
N VAL A 93 -7.14 -13.39 4.92
CA VAL A 93 -5.92 -14.09 4.54
C VAL A 93 -4.92 -13.94 5.67
N SER A 94 -4.33 -15.06 6.10
CA SER A 94 -3.21 -15.07 7.04
C SER A 94 -1.91 -15.24 6.28
N TYR A 95 -0.87 -14.54 6.72
CA TYR A 95 0.46 -14.62 6.13
C TYR A 95 1.54 -14.47 7.19
N ASP A 96 2.70 -15.03 6.91
CA ASP A 96 3.82 -15.00 7.83
C ASP A 96 4.53 -13.65 7.78
N LEU A 97 4.90 -13.17 8.97
CA LEU A 97 5.79 -12.04 9.18
C LEU A 97 7.14 -12.58 9.67
N GLU A 98 8.16 -11.73 9.66
CA GLU A 98 9.47 -12.05 10.24
C GLU A 98 9.36 -12.49 11.72
N TYR A 99 8.36 -11.95 12.45
CA TYR A 99 8.13 -12.21 13.88
C TYR A 99 6.69 -12.66 14.16
N GLY A 100 6.23 -13.69 13.49
CA GLY A 100 4.90 -14.25 13.72
C GLY A 100 4.04 -14.28 12.47
N SER A 101 2.74 -14.12 12.63
CA SER A 101 1.79 -14.08 11.54
C SER A 101 0.81 -12.92 11.70
N ALA A 102 0.21 -12.50 10.59
CA ALA A 102 -0.84 -11.51 10.57
C ALA A 102 -2.02 -12.02 9.76
N THR A 103 -3.22 -11.59 10.12
CA THR A 103 -4.43 -11.83 9.34
C THR A 103 -5.01 -10.49 8.93
N ILE A 104 -5.28 -10.37 7.63
CA ILE A 104 -5.92 -9.19 7.05
C ILE A 104 -7.28 -9.58 6.50
N GLU A 105 -8.21 -8.62 6.52
CA GLU A 105 -9.59 -8.82 6.14
C GLU A 105 -10.09 -7.68 5.25
N MET A 106 -11.06 -7.99 4.39
CA MET A 106 -11.78 -6.98 3.63
C MET A 106 -13.23 -7.41 3.35
N LYS A 107 -14.06 -6.42 3.09
CA LYS A 107 -15.44 -6.66 2.65
C LYS A 107 -15.45 -7.10 1.18
N PRO A 108 -16.23 -8.15 0.85
CA PRO A 108 -16.35 -8.60 -0.52
C PRO A 108 -17.10 -7.58 -1.39
N GLY A 109 -16.93 -7.72 -2.69
CA GLY A 109 -17.57 -6.88 -3.69
C GLY A 109 -17.14 -7.29 -5.10
N ASN A 110 -17.13 -6.33 -6.00
CA ASN A 110 -16.67 -6.53 -7.37
C ASN A 110 -16.10 -5.23 -7.93
N GLY A 111 -15.41 -5.33 -9.04
CA GLY A 111 -14.81 -4.20 -9.74
C GLY A 111 -13.29 -4.28 -9.80
N ASP A 112 -12.72 -3.39 -10.59
CA ASP A 112 -11.27 -3.27 -10.73
C ASP A 112 -10.67 -2.55 -9.54
N VAL A 113 -9.53 -3.02 -9.08
CA VAL A 113 -8.84 -2.40 -7.94
C VAL A 113 -7.34 -2.23 -8.22
N VAL A 114 -6.80 -1.13 -7.71
CA VAL A 114 -5.36 -0.92 -7.54
C VAL A 114 -5.06 -0.99 -6.05
N ILE A 115 -4.16 -1.88 -5.66
CA ILE A 115 -3.75 -2.01 -4.27
C ILE A 115 -2.64 -0.99 -3.99
N VAL A 116 -2.77 -0.27 -2.89
CA VAL A 116 -1.89 0.83 -2.52
C VAL A 116 -1.32 0.64 -1.12
N ASP A 117 0.00 0.77 -1.01
CA ASP A 117 0.68 0.83 0.28
C ASP A 117 1.80 1.89 0.24
N ASP A 118 2.43 2.16 1.35
CA ASP A 118 3.53 3.10 1.42
C ASP A 118 4.86 2.46 1.04
N VAL A 119 5.19 1.31 1.60
CA VAL A 119 6.50 0.66 1.47
C VAL A 119 6.36 -0.76 0.94
N TYR A 120 7.14 -1.07 -0.09
CA TYR A 120 7.34 -2.43 -0.57
C TYR A 120 8.68 -2.96 -0.05
N ALA A 121 8.63 -4.01 0.75
CA ALA A 121 9.82 -4.61 1.36
C ALA A 121 10.06 -6.02 0.83
N THR A 122 9.60 -7.04 1.53
CA THR A 122 9.75 -8.45 1.13
C THR A 122 8.68 -8.93 0.14
N GLY A 123 7.56 -8.21 0.07
CA GLY A 123 6.43 -8.54 -0.79
C GLY A 123 5.32 -9.36 -0.12
N GLY A 124 5.54 -9.84 1.09
CA GLY A 124 4.57 -10.70 1.78
C GLY A 124 3.21 -10.04 2.01
N THR A 125 3.21 -8.79 2.46
CA THR A 125 1.98 -8.03 2.68
C THR A 125 1.22 -7.78 1.38
N MET A 126 1.92 -7.39 0.32
CA MET A 126 1.29 -7.11 -0.98
C MET A 126 0.75 -8.39 -1.62
N GLU A 127 1.47 -9.50 -1.54
CA GLU A 127 1.01 -10.80 -2.04
C GLU A 127 -0.24 -11.28 -1.29
N ALA A 128 -0.27 -11.11 0.03
CA ALA A 128 -1.45 -11.44 0.84
C ALA A 128 -2.65 -10.55 0.48
N ALA A 129 -2.42 -9.25 0.29
CA ALA A 129 -3.44 -8.30 -0.12
C ALA A 129 -4.03 -8.64 -1.49
N GLU A 130 -3.19 -9.02 -2.45
CA GLU A 130 -3.64 -9.45 -3.79
C GLU A 130 -4.54 -10.68 -3.70
N ARG A 131 -4.11 -11.71 -2.98
CA ARG A 131 -4.94 -12.91 -2.75
C ARG A 131 -6.28 -12.57 -2.09
N LEU A 132 -6.25 -11.69 -1.10
CA LEU A 132 -7.45 -11.27 -0.40
C LEU A 132 -8.43 -10.52 -1.32
N CYS A 133 -7.95 -9.63 -2.16
CA CYS A 133 -8.76 -8.92 -3.13
C CYS A 133 -9.44 -9.90 -4.10
N GLU A 134 -8.68 -10.84 -4.65
CA GLU A 134 -9.20 -11.87 -5.57
C GLU A 134 -10.26 -12.75 -4.90
N MET A 135 -9.98 -13.24 -3.69
CA MET A 135 -10.94 -14.02 -2.89
C MET A 135 -12.21 -13.24 -2.55
N SER A 136 -12.12 -11.93 -2.50
CA SER A 136 -13.22 -11.03 -2.15
C SER A 136 -14.05 -10.59 -3.36
N GLY A 137 -13.67 -11.01 -4.57
CA GLY A 137 -14.41 -10.78 -5.81
C GLY A 137 -13.91 -9.63 -6.66
N TYR A 138 -12.76 -9.05 -6.33
CA TYR A 138 -12.17 -7.92 -7.07
C TYR A 138 -11.16 -8.40 -8.11
N ASP A 139 -11.01 -7.60 -9.16
CA ASP A 139 -9.98 -7.78 -10.18
C ASP A 139 -8.83 -6.81 -9.92
N VAL A 140 -7.67 -7.35 -9.56
CA VAL A 140 -6.47 -6.55 -9.26
C VAL A 140 -5.78 -6.21 -10.58
N THR A 141 -5.81 -4.94 -10.97
CA THR A 141 -5.21 -4.48 -12.22
C THR A 141 -3.79 -3.96 -12.03
N ASP A 142 -3.48 -3.38 -10.89
CA ASP A 142 -2.15 -2.86 -10.56
C ASP A 142 -1.89 -2.89 -9.06
N LYS A 143 -0.62 -2.83 -8.71
CA LYS A 143 -0.13 -2.71 -7.33
C LYS A 143 0.86 -1.54 -7.26
N LEU A 144 0.65 -0.64 -6.32
CA LEU A 144 1.31 0.65 -6.24
C LEU A 144 1.81 0.92 -4.82
N CYS A 145 3.08 1.26 -4.68
CA CYS A 145 3.65 1.72 -3.43
C CYS A 145 4.38 3.05 -3.64
N LEU A 146 4.52 3.82 -2.58
CA LEU A 146 5.34 5.03 -2.60
C LEU A 146 6.79 4.67 -2.87
N LEU A 147 7.33 3.73 -2.10
CA LEU A 147 8.73 3.35 -2.20
C LEU A 147 8.96 1.84 -2.14
N ASP A 148 10.03 1.43 -2.80
CA ASP A 148 10.59 0.09 -2.79
C ASP A 148 11.96 0.13 -2.11
N ILE A 149 12.14 -0.64 -1.04
CA ILE A 149 13.41 -0.68 -0.30
C ILE A 149 14.49 -1.56 -0.96
N GLY A 150 14.16 -2.23 -2.07
CA GLY A 150 15.12 -2.93 -2.90
C GLY A 150 15.54 -4.32 -2.41
N ILE A 151 14.81 -4.94 -1.52
CA ILE A 151 15.09 -6.31 -1.04
C ILE A 151 14.75 -7.33 -2.14
N LYS A 152 13.55 -7.26 -2.69
CA LYS A 152 13.10 -8.14 -3.76
C LYS A 152 13.39 -7.49 -5.12
N LYS A 153 14.23 -8.13 -5.92
CA LYS A 153 14.70 -7.58 -7.19
C LYS A 153 13.68 -7.71 -8.32
N GLU A 154 12.92 -8.79 -8.33
CA GLU A 154 11.95 -9.09 -9.38
C GLU A 154 10.54 -8.99 -8.82
N HIS A 155 9.79 -8.01 -9.30
CA HIS A 155 8.39 -7.79 -8.95
C HIS A 155 7.71 -6.89 -10.00
N ASP A 156 6.40 -6.82 -9.92
CA ASP A 156 5.53 -6.01 -10.78
C ASP A 156 4.95 -4.77 -10.07
N ILE A 157 5.50 -4.41 -8.91
CA ILE A 157 5.03 -3.27 -8.14
C ILE A 157 5.48 -1.96 -8.80
N LYS A 158 4.56 -1.03 -8.98
CA LYS A 158 4.84 0.32 -9.45
C LYS A 158 5.21 1.22 -8.26
N THR A 159 6.32 1.94 -8.37
CA THR A 159 6.79 2.84 -7.32
C THR A 159 7.43 4.09 -7.92
N ILE A 160 7.46 5.19 -7.16
CA ILE A 160 8.14 6.42 -7.54
C ILE A 160 9.49 6.59 -6.85
N ILE A 161 9.74 5.84 -5.78
CA ILE A 161 11.02 5.87 -5.04
C ILE A 161 11.57 4.45 -5.00
N SER A 162 12.80 4.26 -5.43
CA SER A 162 13.49 2.97 -5.37
C SER A 162 14.84 3.10 -4.69
N TYR A 163 15.12 2.16 -3.79
CA TYR A 163 16.43 1.97 -3.18
C TYR A 163 17.07 0.69 -3.75
N GLY A 164 18.38 0.66 -3.86
CA GLY A 164 19.08 -0.55 -4.29
C GLY A 164 19.09 -0.81 -5.81
N LYS A 165 18.81 0.19 -6.61
CA LYS A 165 19.02 0.20 -8.06
C LYS A 165 20.29 0.94 -8.41
#